data_39a58e77bc0da624e615dd39e9072d5d
#
_entry.id   39a58e77bc0da624e615dd39e9072d5d
#
_cell.length_a   1.000
_cell.length_b   1.000
_cell.length_c   1.000
_cell.angle_alpha   90.00
_cell.angle_beta   90.00
_cell.angle_gamma   90.00
#
_symmetry.space_group_name_H-M   'P 1'
#
loop_
_entity.id
_entity.type
_entity.pdbx_description
1 polymer ?
#
loop_
_entity_poly.entity_id
_entity_poly.type
_entity_poly.pdbx_seq_one_letter_code
_entity_poly.pdbx_strand_id
1 'polypeptide(L)'
;MSNIIIMDRLNLATAIQEQLETVYDPELKPANILDLGLVYEIITKEDGIAKIVMTLTAPGCPVAGEIMEEVQRKVAAVPGVKEALVELTFDPPWTKDMMSEEAKLELGFL
;
A
#
# COMPACT_ATOMS: atom_id res chain seq x y z
N MET A 1 9.33 -10.41 -1.88
CA MET A 1 8.02 -10.52 -2.52
C MET A 1 6.94 -10.25 -1.50
N SER A 2 6.09 -9.30 -1.78
CA SER A 2 5.02 -8.96 -0.85
C SER A 2 3.90 -10.00 -0.91
N ASN A 3 3.40 -10.37 0.25
CA ASN A 3 2.29 -11.32 0.38
C ASN A 3 0.96 -10.56 0.50
N ILE A 4 0.67 -9.77 -0.53
CA ILE A 4 -0.56 -8.98 -0.54
C ILE A 4 -1.74 -9.90 -0.81
N ILE A 5 -2.76 -9.81 0.03
CA ILE A 5 -4.02 -10.52 -0.19
C ILE A 5 -4.84 -9.68 -1.16
N ILE A 6 -5.20 -10.28 -2.29
CA ILE A 6 -5.97 -9.56 -3.31
C ILE A 6 -7.32 -10.25 -3.51
N MET A 7 -8.40 -9.48 -3.29
CA MET A 7 -9.76 -9.91 -3.57
C MET A 7 -10.34 -8.89 -4.55
N ASP A 8 -10.29 -9.20 -5.84
CA ASP A 8 -10.50 -8.23 -6.90
C ASP A 8 -11.75 -8.56 -7.74
N ARG A 9 -12.89 -8.02 -7.35
CA ARG A 9 -14.16 -8.21 -8.06
C ARG A 9 -14.32 -7.31 -9.28
N LEU A 10 -13.56 -6.22 -9.33
CA LEU A 10 -13.66 -5.24 -10.41
C LEU A 10 -12.58 -5.42 -11.47
N ASN A 11 -11.65 -6.36 -11.25
CA ASN A 11 -10.51 -6.57 -12.13
C ASN A 11 -9.64 -5.31 -12.26
N LEU A 12 -9.45 -4.60 -11.15
CA LEU A 12 -8.71 -3.34 -11.09
C LEU A 12 -7.42 -3.45 -10.25
N ALA A 13 -7.11 -4.63 -9.72
CA ALA A 13 -5.97 -4.78 -8.80
C ALA A 13 -4.65 -4.34 -9.43
N THR A 14 -4.42 -4.69 -10.70
CA THR A 14 -3.18 -4.29 -11.38
C THR A 14 -3.08 -2.77 -11.50
N ALA A 15 -4.16 -2.10 -11.90
CA ALA A 15 -4.18 -0.64 -12.01
C ALA A 15 -3.98 0.01 -10.65
N ILE A 16 -4.58 -0.55 -9.61
CA ILE A 16 -4.40 -0.06 -8.24
C ILE A 16 -2.94 -0.22 -7.79
N GLN A 17 -2.32 -1.38 -8.06
CA GLN A 17 -0.93 -1.60 -7.72
C GLN A 17 -0.01 -0.63 -8.44
N GLU A 18 -0.27 -0.32 -9.69
CA GLU A 18 0.53 0.66 -10.44
C GLU A 18 0.49 2.04 -9.78
N GLN A 19 -0.67 2.44 -9.25
CA GLN A 19 -0.77 3.70 -8.53
C GLN A 19 0.00 3.65 -7.20
N LEU A 20 -0.10 2.53 -6.48
CA LEU A 20 0.57 2.39 -5.20
C LEU A 20 2.09 2.35 -5.35
N GLU A 21 2.61 1.93 -6.50
CA GLU A 21 4.05 1.97 -6.77
C GLU A 21 4.60 3.39 -6.82
N THR A 22 3.75 4.39 -6.93
CA THR A 22 4.16 5.80 -6.95
C THR A 22 4.07 6.47 -5.58
N VAL A 23 3.71 5.73 -4.54
CA VAL A 23 3.60 6.24 -3.18
C VAL A 23 4.84 5.82 -2.38
N TYR A 24 5.47 6.78 -1.72
CA TYR A 24 6.72 6.57 -0.99
C TYR A 24 6.57 7.04 0.45
N ASP A 25 7.22 6.34 1.38
CA ASP A 25 7.47 6.85 2.71
C ASP A 25 8.69 7.78 2.60
N PRO A 26 8.58 9.07 2.96
CA PRO A 26 9.69 10.01 2.79
C PRO A 26 10.97 9.59 3.52
N GLU A 27 10.84 8.82 4.61
CA GLU A 27 11.99 8.37 5.39
C GLU A 27 12.66 7.12 4.82
N LEU A 28 11.99 6.44 3.89
CA LEU A 28 12.46 5.16 3.35
C LEU A 28 12.58 5.17 1.82
N LYS A 29 12.72 6.33 1.22
CA LYS A 29 13.01 6.42 -0.21
C LYS A 29 14.35 5.75 -0.51
N PRO A 30 14.52 5.11 -1.70
CA PRO A 30 13.66 5.17 -2.87
C PRO A 30 12.61 4.06 -2.96
N ALA A 31 12.42 3.23 -1.95
CA ALA A 31 11.46 2.15 -2.01
C ALA A 31 10.02 2.66 -1.88
N ASN A 32 9.12 2.15 -2.72
CA ASN A 32 7.71 2.50 -2.64
C ASN A 32 6.99 1.64 -1.59
N ILE A 33 5.74 1.98 -1.27
CA ILE A 33 5.02 1.29 -0.19
C ILE A 33 4.75 -0.18 -0.47
N LEU A 34 4.66 -0.59 -1.73
CA LEU A 34 4.50 -2.01 -2.07
C LEU A 34 5.78 -2.77 -1.78
N ASP A 35 6.92 -2.24 -2.22
CA ASP A 35 8.22 -2.87 -1.99
C ASP A 35 8.59 -2.90 -0.51
N LEU A 36 8.12 -1.92 0.26
CA LEU A 36 8.32 -1.88 1.70
C LEU A 36 7.47 -2.93 2.43
N GLY A 37 6.46 -3.48 1.77
CA GLY A 37 5.55 -4.43 2.40
C GLY A 37 4.51 -3.77 3.29
N LEU A 38 4.17 -2.51 3.02
CA LEU A 38 3.21 -1.77 3.84
C LEU A 38 1.75 -2.02 3.46
N VAL A 39 1.49 -2.58 2.27
CA VAL A 39 0.14 -2.88 1.82
C VAL A 39 -0.17 -4.35 2.08
N TYR A 40 -1.18 -4.61 2.90
CA TYR A 40 -1.54 -5.97 3.28
C TYR A 40 -2.67 -6.55 2.44
N GLU A 41 -3.67 -5.74 2.08
CA GLU A 41 -4.80 -6.22 1.30
C GLU A 41 -5.26 -5.19 0.29
N ILE A 42 -5.65 -5.67 -0.89
CA ILE A 42 -6.31 -4.87 -1.91
C ILE A 42 -7.64 -5.56 -2.21
N ILE A 43 -8.74 -4.90 -1.92
CA ILE A 43 -10.07 -5.46 -2.04
C ILE A 43 -10.90 -4.54 -2.93
N THR A 44 -11.45 -5.08 -4.01
CA THR A 44 -12.44 -4.37 -4.81
C THR A 44 -13.77 -5.10 -4.74
N LYS A 45 -14.86 -4.34 -4.66
CA LYS A 45 -16.21 -4.87 -4.52
C LYS A 45 -17.07 -4.46 -5.71
N GLU A 46 -18.10 -5.24 -5.98
CA GLU A 46 -18.99 -5.02 -7.12
C GLU A 46 -19.69 -3.66 -7.10
N ASP A 47 -19.82 -3.06 -5.92
CA ASP A 47 -20.42 -1.73 -5.77
C ASP A 47 -19.48 -0.59 -6.14
N GLY A 48 -18.26 -0.89 -6.57
CA GLY A 48 -17.30 0.12 -6.99
C GLY A 48 -16.36 0.58 -5.89
N ILE A 49 -16.42 -0.04 -4.71
CA ILE A 49 -15.54 0.32 -3.60
C ILE A 49 -14.21 -0.42 -3.72
N ALA A 50 -13.11 0.33 -3.59
CA ALA A 50 -11.76 -0.24 -3.48
C ALA A 50 -11.24 0.04 -2.08
N LYS A 51 -10.90 -1.01 -1.35
CA LYS A 51 -10.39 -0.89 0.02
C LYS A 51 -8.93 -1.35 0.07
N ILE A 52 -8.09 -0.52 0.67
CA ILE A 52 -6.69 -0.83 0.89
C ILE A 52 -6.46 -0.99 2.38
N VAL A 53 -5.98 -2.16 2.79
CA VAL A 53 -5.55 -2.38 4.18
C VAL A 53 -4.04 -2.28 4.19
N MET A 54 -3.51 -1.35 4.97
CA MET A 54 -2.09 -1.08 5.02
C MET A 54 -1.61 -0.80 6.44
N THR A 55 -0.30 -0.83 6.60
CA THR A 55 0.35 -0.50 7.85
C THR A 55 1.41 0.57 7.64
N LEU A 56 2.07 0.94 8.72
CA LEU A 56 3.21 1.86 8.72
C LEU A 56 4.36 1.20 9.45
N THR A 57 5.57 1.72 9.25
CA THR A 57 6.77 1.11 9.86
C THR A 57 6.80 1.28 11.37
N ALA A 58 6.08 2.29 11.91
CA ALA A 58 5.97 2.48 13.36
C ALA A 58 4.69 3.23 13.69
N PRO A 59 4.04 2.90 14.83
CA PRO A 59 2.89 3.67 15.30
C PRO A 59 3.30 5.10 15.60
N GLY A 60 2.41 6.05 15.33
CA GLY A 60 2.66 7.46 15.63
C GLY A 60 3.57 8.17 14.61
N CYS A 61 3.78 7.56 13.44
CA CYS A 61 4.54 8.20 12.37
C CYS A 61 3.89 9.54 11.99
N PRO A 62 4.61 10.68 12.04
CA PRO A 62 4.00 11.97 11.78
C PRO A 62 3.53 12.17 10.34
N VAL A 63 4.04 11.37 9.40
CA VAL A 63 3.63 11.45 8.00
C VAL A 63 2.53 10.44 7.64
N ALA A 64 2.00 9.72 8.63
CA ALA A 64 1.00 8.68 8.42
C ALA A 64 -0.23 9.21 7.67
N GLY A 65 -0.76 10.34 8.10
CA GLY A 65 -1.92 10.95 7.46
C GLY A 65 -1.68 11.30 6.01
N GLU A 66 -0.50 11.82 5.70
CA GLU A 66 -0.14 12.20 4.34
C GLU A 66 -0.04 10.99 3.42
N ILE A 67 0.56 9.90 3.89
CA ILE A 67 0.69 8.67 3.11
C ILE A 67 -0.70 8.09 2.82
N MET A 68 -1.55 8.02 3.85
CA MET A 68 -2.89 7.46 3.70
C MET A 68 -3.76 8.31 2.77
N GLU A 69 -3.67 9.63 2.86
CA GLU A 69 -4.39 10.52 1.97
C GLU A 69 -3.94 10.35 0.53
N GLU A 70 -2.64 10.21 0.30
CA GLU A 70 -2.09 9.99 -1.03
C GLU A 70 -2.58 8.66 -1.60
N VAL A 71 -2.57 7.60 -0.79
CA VAL A 71 -3.07 6.29 -1.21
C VAL A 71 -4.54 6.38 -1.60
N GLN A 72 -5.35 7.02 -0.75
CA GLN A 72 -6.78 7.17 -1.04
C GLN A 72 -7.01 7.93 -2.34
N ARG A 73 -6.32 9.03 -2.51
CA ARG A 73 -6.48 9.87 -3.70
C ARG A 73 -6.10 9.12 -4.98
N LYS A 74 -4.97 8.42 -4.94
CA LYS A 74 -4.48 7.69 -6.12
C LYS A 74 -5.36 6.49 -6.47
N VAL A 75 -5.84 5.77 -5.47
CA VAL A 75 -6.74 4.66 -5.70
C VAL A 75 -8.09 5.14 -6.23
N ALA A 76 -8.60 6.24 -5.67
CA ALA A 76 -9.85 6.82 -6.13
C ALA A 76 -9.77 7.32 -7.59
N ALA A 77 -8.58 7.64 -8.07
CA ALA A 77 -8.38 8.10 -9.45
C ALA A 77 -8.37 6.95 -10.46
N VAL A 78 -8.32 5.71 -10.03
CA VAL A 78 -8.34 4.56 -10.94
C VAL A 78 -9.72 4.48 -11.61
N PRO A 79 -9.79 4.43 -12.96
CA PRO A 79 -11.09 4.31 -13.63
C PRO A 79 -11.82 3.04 -13.19
N GLY A 80 -13.07 3.17 -12.82
CA GLY A 80 -13.88 2.06 -12.31
C GLY A 80 -14.03 2.05 -10.80
N VAL A 81 -13.21 2.80 -10.07
CA VAL A 81 -13.34 2.96 -8.63
C VAL A 81 -14.30 4.12 -8.34
N LYS A 82 -15.38 3.81 -7.62
CA LYS A 82 -16.35 4.83 -7.21
C LYS A 82 -15.98 5.47 -5.88
N GLU A 83 -15.41 4.66 -4.97
CA GLU A 83 -14.98 5.14 -3.66
C GLU A 83 -13.76 4.36 -3.22
N ALA A 84 -12.76 5.05 -2.69
CA ALA A 84 -11.56 4.43 -2.13
C ALA A 84 -11.57 4.58 -0.62
N LEU A 85 -11.32 3.45 0.07
CA LEU A 85 -11.22 3.41 1.52
C LEU A 85 -9.83 2.90 1.89
N VAL A 86 -9.20 3.53 2.88
CA VAL A 86 -7.91 3.11 3.40
C VAL A 86 -8.07 2.76 4.87
N GLU A 87 -7.69 1.54 5.22
CA GLU A 87 -7.75 1.08 6.61
C GLU A 87 -6.32 0.86 7.11
N LEU A 88 -6.00 1.49 8.24
CA LEU A 88 -4.70 1.32 8.89
C LEU A 88 -4.78 0.18 9.88
N THR A 89 -3.80 -0.72 9.85
CA THR A 89 -3.68 -1.80 10.82
C THR A 89 -2.24 -1.96 11.27
N PHE A 90 -2.03 -2.41 12.50
CA PHE A 90 -0.71 -2.79 13.00
C PHE A 90 -0.67 -4.27 13.36
N ASP A 91 -1.59 -5.07 12.80
CA ASP A 91 -1.66 -6.49 13.02
C ASP A 91 -1.74 -7.22 11.67
N PRO A 92 -0.70 -7.97 11.27
CA PRO A 92 0.55 -8.16 11.99
C PRO A 92 1.43 -6.90 11.97
N PRO A 93 2.34 -6.74 12.96
CA PRO A 93 3.25 -5.61 12.96
C PRO A 93 4.25 -5.73 11.80
N TRP A 94 4.58 -4.58 11.22
CA TRP A 94 5.53 -4.55 10.12
C TRP A 94 6.94 -4.91 10.59
N THR A 95 7.66 -5.69 9.77
CA THR A 95 9.06 -6.01 10.00
C THR A 95 9.84 -5.85 8.70
N LYS A 96 11.16 -5.72 8.80
CA LYS A 96 12.03 -5.61 7.64
C LYS A 96 11.93 -6.80 6.69
N ASP A 97 11.56 -7.97 7.22
CA ASP A 97 11.40 -9.17 6.41
C ASP A 97 10.24 -9.07 5.42
N MET A 98 9.35 -8.11 5.62
CA MET A 98 8.22 -7.87 4.70
C MET A 98 8.62 -7.10 3.46
N MET A 99 9.82 -6.48 3.45
CA MET A 99 10.34 -5.78 2.29
C MET A 99 10.67 -6.75 1.16
N SER A 100 10.52 -6.29 -0.09
CA SER A 100 11.06 -7.02 -1.23
C SER A 100 12.58 -7.06 -1.14
N GLU A 101 13.20 -8.01 -1.85
CA GLU A 101 14.66 -8.06 -1.89
C GLU A 101 15.26 -6.79 -2.49
N GLU A 102 14.58 -6.24 -3.50
CA GLU A 102 15.01 -4.99 -4.13
C GLU A 102 15.01 -3.85 -3.12
N ALA A 103 13.96 -3.72 -2.30
CA ALA A 103 13.89 -2.68 -1.28
C ALA A 103 14.97 -2.86 -0.23
N LYS A 104 15.21 -4.10 0.21
CA LYS A 104 16.28 -4.38 1.17
C LYS A 104 17.63 -3.97 0.63
N LEU A 105 17.88 -4.25 -0.64
CA LEU A 105 19.14 -3.89 -1.29
C LEU A 105 19.30 -2.38 -1.38
N GLU A 106 18.25 -1.68 -1.83
CA GLU A 106 18.29 -0.22 -1.97
C GLU A 106 18.47 0.50 -0.64
N LEU A 107 17.94 -0.06 0.43
CA LEU A 107 18.02 0.53 1.77
C LEU A 107 19.19 0.02 2.62
N GLY A 108 20.01 -0.87 2.05
CA GLY A 108 21.20 -1.34 2.71
C GLY A 108 20.97 -2.45 3.73
N PHE A 109 19.89 -3.21 3.62
CA PHE A 109 19.59 -4.32 4.52
C PHE A 109 20.01 -5.69 3.97
N LEU A 110 20.60 -5.72 2.80
CA LEU A 110 21.19 -6.92 2.20
C LEU A 110 22.67 -6.78 2.07
#